data_3c18c007f67508e00363c15d8862640b
#
_entry.id   3c18c007f67508e00363c15d8862640b
#
_cell.length_a   1.000
_cell.length_b   1.000
_cell.length_c   1.000
_cell.angle_alpha   90.00
_cell.angle_beta   90.00
_cell.angle_gamma   90.00
#
_symmetry.space_group_name_H-M   'P 1'
#
loop_
_entity.id
_entity.type
_entity.pdbx_description
1 polymer ?
#
loop_
_entity_poly.entity_id
_entity_poly.type
_entity_poly.pdbx_seq_one_letter_code
_entity_poly.pdbx_strand_id
1 'polypeptide(L)'
;MHEEQNMRSQIKEKKNNSGTETNRTLRYLVSFLVIMGLLVVLFFWNIGVGSVEMSFFDFLGVLTKHQPDSTLYQIVWKIRLPRIIAAVLLGGALSVSGFLLQSFFQNPIAGPYVLGISSGAKLVVALTMIFLLEKGIMVSSLGMVVAAFAGSLLAMGFVLLISFRVSNMSLLVVCGILIGYICSAITDFCVTFADDSNIVNLHNWSMGSFSGMSWEHIRIMVIIVGITVVITFGLAKPISAYQMGESYARNMGV
;
A
#
# COMPACT_ATOMS: atom_id res chain seq x y z
N MET A 1 8.43 -57.30 17.28
CA MET A 1 7.74 -57.12 15.98
C MET A 1 6.86 -55.85 15.94
N HIS A 2 6.03 -55.55 16.96
CA HIS A 2 5.21 -54.33 17.04
C HIS A 2 6.00 -53.02 17.20
N GLU A 3 7.08 -53.02 18.00
CA GLU A 3 7.94 -51.85 18.21
C GLU A 3 8.72 -51.45 16.96
N GLU A 4 9.18 -52.46 16.20
CA GLU A 4 9.96 -52.22 14.98
C GLU A 4 9.10 -51.67 13.84
N GLN A 5 7.82 -52.06 13.78
CA GLN A 5 6.85 -51.51 12.84
C GLN A 5 6.50 -50.04 13.21
N ASN A 6 6.37 -49.74 14.52
CA ASN A 6 6.07 -48.42 15.00
C ASN A 6 7.23 -47.44 14.75
N MET A 7 8.47 -47.90 14.95
CA MET A 7 9.68 -47.12 14.66
C MET A 7 9.84 -46.83 13.15
N ARG A 8 9.56 -47.79 12.29
CA ARG A 8 9.59 -47.62 10.82
C ARG A 8 8.50 -46.67 10.31
N SER A 9 7.32 -46.70 10.92
CA SER A 9 6.25 -45.73 10.58
C SER A 9 6.62 -44.31 10.98
N GLN A 10 7.19 -44.09 12.16
CA GLN A 10 7.64 -42.76 12.61
C GLN A 10 8.80 -42.21 11.77
N ILE A 11 9.76 -43.07 11.36
CA ILE A 11 10.85 -42.66 10.46
C ILE A 11 10.32 -42.28 9.08
N LYS A 12 9.31 -43.00 8.57
CA LYS A 12 8.66 -42.72 7.27
C LYS A 12 7.85 -41.42 7.30
N GLU A 13 7.16 -41.17 8.40
CA GLU A 13 6.39 -39.96 8.62
C GLU A 13 7.29 -38.73 8.77
N LYS A 14 8.39 -38.86 9.51
CA LYS A 14 9.41 -37.82 9.67
C LYS A 14 10.11 -37.48 8.36
N LYS A 15 10.39 -38.49 7.51
CA LYS A 15 10.99 -38.31 6.18
C LYS A 15 10.00 -37.70 5.17
N ASN A 16 8.72 -38.02 5.29
CA ASN A 16 7.66 -37.43 4.45
C ASN A 16 7.40 -35.95 4.83
N ASN A 17 7.38 -35.65 6.13
CA ASN A 17 7.24 -34.28 6.64
C ASN A 17 8.45 -33.41 6.28
N SER A 18 9.69 -33.92 6.36
CA SER A 18 10.86 -33.17 5.94
C SER A 18 10.89 -32.88 4.44
N GLY A 19 10.41 -33.79 3.60
CA GLY A 19 10.29 -33.60 2.15
C GLY A 19 9.22 -32.54 1.79
N THR A 20 8.11 -32.50 2.51
CA THR A 20 7.05 -31.50 2.31
C THR A 20 7.47 -30.11 2.79
N GLU A 21 8.21 -30.00 3.90
CA GLU A 21 8.75 -28.73 4.40
C GLU A 21 9.81 -28.15 3.45
N THR A 22 10.73 -28.98 2.96
CA THR A 22 11.75 -28.56 1.99
C THR A 22 11.12 -28.06 0.70
N ASN A 23 10.10 -28.75 0.17
CA ASN A 23 9.38 -28.32 -1.02
C ASN A 23 8.60 -27.02 -0.79
N ARG A 24 8.07 -26.81 0.39
CA ARG A 24 7.35 -25.58 0.76
C ARG A 24 8.30 -24.39 0.84
N THR A 25 9.45 -24.55 1.50
CA THR A 25 10.48 -23.51 1.59
C THR A 25 11.04 -23.16 0.21
N LEU A 26 11.31 -24.17 -0.62
CA LEU A 26 11.78 -23.96 -1.98
C LEU A 26 10.77 -23.19 -2.82
N ARG A 27 9.48 -23.49 -2.72
CA ARG A 27 8.41 -22.76 -3.42
C ARG A 27 8.36 -21.30 -3.00
N TYR A 28 8.47 -20.99 -1.71
CA TYR A 28 8.50 -19.59 -1.25
C TYR A 28 9.74 -18.87 -1.74
N LEU A 29 10.90 -19.50 -1.69
CA LEU A 29 12.15 -18.91 -2.17
C LEU A 29 12.09 -18.64 -3.68
N VAL A 30 11.60 -19.58 -4.47
CA VAL A 30 11.42 -19.40 -5.92
C VAL A 30 10.42 -18.29 -6.20
N SER A 31 9.27 -18.26 -5.52
CA SER A 31 8.28 -17.19 -5.70
C SER A 31 8.86 -15.83 -5.36
N PHE A 32 9.63 -15.72 -4.29
CA PHE A 32 10.29 -14.47 -3.90
C PHE A 32 11.33 -14.03 -4.93
N LEU A 33 12.15 -14.96 -5.44
CA LEU A 33 13.14 -14.67 -6.48
C LEU A 33 12.50 -14.25 -7.80
N VAL A 34 11.36 -14.87 -8.17
CA VAL A 34 10.61 -14.49 -9.37
C VAL A 34 10.04 -13.08 -9.24
N ILE A 35 9.43 -12.74 -8.09
CA ILE A 35 8.91 -11.40 -7.83
C ILE A 35 10.03 -10.36 -7.83
N MET A 36 11.16 -10.67 -7.19
CA MET A 36 12.32 -9.79 -7.16
C MET A 36 12.90 -9.57 -8.57
N GLY A 37 13.03 -10.64 -9.35
CA GLY A 37 13.46 -10.56 -10.75
C GLY A 37 12.52 -9.71 -11.60
N LEU A 38 11.21 -9.88 -11.41
CA LEU A 38 10.20 -9.08 -12.10
C LEU A 38 10.29 -7.59 -11.71
N LEU A 39 10.49 -7.28 -10.44
CA LEU A 39 10.70 -5.90 -9.98
C LEU A 39 11.93 -5.26 -10.63
N VAL A 40 13.04 -6.00 -10.72
CA VAL A 40 14.26 -5.50 -11.38
C VAL A 40 14.01 -5.25 -12.86
N VAL A 41 13.35 -6.17 -13.56
CA VAL A 41 12.99 -6.00 -14.99
C VAL A 41 12.09 -4.79 -15.18
N LEU A 42 11.05 -4.63 -14.35
CA LEU A 42 10.13 -3.50 -14.42
C LEU A 42 10.83 -2.17 -14.09
N PHE A 43 11.78 -2.19 -13.16
CA PHE A 43 12.59 -1.01 -12.83
C PHE A 43 13.36 -0.51 -14.06
N PHE A 44 14.11 -1.40 -14.73
CA PHE A 44 14.86 -1.04 -15.93
C PHE A 44 13.96 -0.70 -17.11
N TRP A 45 12.85 -1.41 -17.27
CA TRP A 45 11.85 -1.11 -18.28
C TRP A 45 11.30 0.32 -18.11
N ASN A 46 10.94 0.70 -16.89
CA ASN A 46 10.40 2.03 -16.59
C ASN A 46 11.43 3.16 -16.82
N ILE A 47 12.72 2.87 -16.60
CA ILE A 47 13.80 3.82 -16.94
C ILE A 47 13.95 3.98 -18.45
N GLY A 48 13.81 2.92 -19.24
CA GLY A 48 13.95 2.97 -20.70
C GLY A 48 12.79 3.66 -21.40
N VAL A 49 11.56 3.42 -20.94
CA VAL A 49 10.34 3.89 -21.59
C VAL A 49 9.96 5.30 -21.11
N GLY A 50 9.66 6.19 -22.04
CA GLY A 50 9.20 7.55 -21.75
C GLY A 50 9.29 8.45 -22.97
N SER A 51 9.01 9.76 -22.80
CA SER A 51 9.05 10.76 -23.88
C SER A 51 10.42 10.87 -24.57
N VAL A 52 11.47 10.47 -23.88
CA VAL A 52 12.83 10.33 -24.42
C VAL A 52 13.22 8.86 -24.27
N GLU A 53 13.38 8.18 -25.37
CA GLU A 53 13.87 6.80 -25.37
C GLU A 53 15.31 6.76 -24.88
N MET A 54 15.60 5.88 -23.96
CA MET A 54 16.93 5.71 -23.37
C MET A 54 17.31 4.23 -23.41
N SER A 55 18.51 3.98 -23.96
CA SER A 55 19.11 2.67 -23.87
C SER A 55 19.58 2.38 -22.43
N PHE A 56 19.66 1.10 -22.07
CA PHE A 56 20.29 0.66 -20.83
C PHE A 56 21.73 1.21 -20.67
N PHE A 57 22.48 1.30 -21.78
CA PHE A 57 23.83 1.86 -21.78
C PHE A 57 23.86 3.36 -21.52
N ASP A 58 22.84 4.12 -21.97
CA ASP A 58 22.73 5.56 -21.66
C ASP A 58 22.48 5.77 -20.17
N PHE A 59 21.63 4.93 -19.56
CA PHE A 59 21.39 4.95 -18.13
C PHE A 59 22.67 4.66 -17.31
N LEU A 60 23.43 3.64 -17.69
CA LEU A 60 24.72 3.35 -17.09
C LEU A 60 25.71 4.51 -17.29
N GLY A 61 25.69 5.13 -18.46
CA GLY A 61 26.49 6.32 -18.75
C GLY A 61 26.15 7.51 -17.85
N VAL A 62 24.86 7.72 -17.58
CA VAL A 62 24.38 8.77 -16.65
C VAL A 62 24.84 8.51 -15.21
N LEU A 63 24.82 7.24 -14.79
CA LEU A 63 25.27 6.88 -13.43
C LEU A 63 26.79 7.00 -13.23
N THR A 64 27.57 6.68 -14.28
CA THR A 64 29.04 6.65 -14.20
C THR A 64 29.70 7.98 -14.52
N LYS A 65 29.15 8.74 -15.47
CA LYS A 65 29.80 9.97 -15.99
C LYS A 65 29.36 11.26 -15.34
N HIS A 66 28.53 11.22 -14.29
CA HIS A 66 28.05 12.34 -13.48
C HIS A 66 28.14 13.72 -14.17
N GLN A 67 27.35 13.91 -15.23
CA GLN A 67 27.27 15.16 -15.99
C GLN A 67 25.96 15.88 -15.67
N PRO A 68 25.93 16.75 -14.62
CA PRO A 68 24.70 17.38 -14.12
C PRO A 68 23.98 18.24 -15.16
N ASP A 69 24.73 18.78 -16.13
CA ASP A 69 24.20 19.68 -17.17
C ASP A 69 23.59 18.94 -18.35
N SER A 70 23.78 17.62 -18.45
CA SER A 70 23.18 16.86 -19.55
C SER A 70 21.68 16.69 -19.33
N THR A 71 20.90 16.87 -20.39
CA THR A 71 19.45 16.70 -20.39
C THR A 71 19.06 15.29 -19.90
N LEU A 72 19.82 14.27 -20.30
CA LEU A 72 19.58 12.88 -19.90
C LEU A 72 19.77 12.69 -18.39
N TYR A 73 20.81 13.29 -17.80
CA TYR A 73 21.03 13.26 -16.35
C TYR A 73 19.87 13.90 -15.61
N GLN A 74 19.39 15.06 -16.05
CA GLN A 74 18.27 15.74 -15.39
C GLN A 74 16.96 14.94 -15.48
N ILE A 75 16.68 14.31 -16.62
CA ILE A 75 15.52 13.45 -16.81
C ILE A 75 15.57 12.25 -15.87
N VAL A 76 16.71 11.57 -15.78
CA VAL A 76 16.86 10.38 -14.92
C VAL A 76 16.77 10.77 -13.45
N TRP A 77 17.57 11.73 -13.00
CA TRP A 77 17.68 12.08 -11.58
C TRP A 77 16.51 12.89 -11.03
N LYS A 78 15.96 13.82 -11.81
CA LYS A 78 14.89 14.70 -11.32
C LYS A 78 13.47 14.18 -11.61
N ILE A 79 13.32 13.30 -12.60
CA ILE A 79 11.98 12.87 -13.03
C ILE A 79 11.81 11.36 -12.86
N ARG A 80 12.64 10.52 -13.50
CA ARG A 80 12.40 9.07 -13.56
C ARG A 80 12.66 8.37 -12.23
N LEU A 81 13.83 8.56 -11.65
CA LEU A 81 14.19 7.91 -10.38
C LEU A 81 13.22 8.24 -9.24
N PRO A 82 12.85 9.50 -8.97
CA PRO A 82 11.88 9.80 -7.91
C PRO A 82 10.54 9.10 -8.12
N ARG A 83 10.04 9.05 -9.36
CA ARG A 83 8.77 8.37 -9.68
C ARG A 83 8.83 6.87 -9.40
N ILE A 84 9.89 6.20 -9.85
CA ILE A 84 10.06 4.75 -9.67
C ILE A 84 10.21 4.42 -8.18
N ILE A 85 11.03 5.18 -7.46
CA ILE A 85 11.24 4.97 -6.02
C ILE A 85 9.93 5.22 -5.26
N ALA A 86 9.17 6.26 -5.61
CA ALA A 86 7.84 6.50 -5.02
C ALA A 86 6.90 5.32 -5.26
N ALA A 87 6.85 4.78 -6.48
CA ALA A 87 6.00 3.64 -6.81
C ALA A 87 6.37 2.40 -5.99
N VAL A 88 7.66 2.11 -5.83
CA VAL A 88 8.14 0.98 -5.02
C VAL A 88 7.80 1.18 -3.54
N LEU A 89 8.07 2.37 -2.99
CA LEU A 89 7.80 2.68 -1.58
C LEU A 89 6.30 2.61 -1.26
N LEU A 90 5.46 3.26 -2.08
CA LEU A 90 4.01 3.28 -1.86
C LEU A 90 3.37 1.92 -2.14
N GLY A 91 3.85 1.18 -3.16
CA GLY A 91 3.40 -0.19 -3.41
C GLY A 91 3.73 -1.13 -2.24
N GLY A 92 4.95 -1.02 -1.70
CA GLY A 92 5.36 -1.73 -0.49
C GLY A 92 4.52 -1.36 0.73
N ALA A 93 4.28 -0.07 0.95
CA ALA A 93 3.44 0.42 2.05
C ALA A 93 1.99 -0.09 1.94
N LEU A 94 1.41 -0.06 0.73
CA LEU A 94 0.07 -0.61 0.48
C LEU A 94 0.01 -2.12 0.72
N SER A 95 1.06 -2.87 0.35
CA SER A 95 1.13 -4.31 0.59
C SER A 95 1.16 -4.64 2.08
N VAL A 96 1.96 -3.91 2.86
CA VAL A 96 2.00 -4.06 4.33
C VAL A 96 0.67 -3.68 4.96
N SER A 97 0.09 -2.55 4.56
CA SER A 97 -1.23 -2.10 5.04
C SER A 97 -2.33 -3.11 4.71
N GLY A 98 -2.35 -3.64 3.48
CA GLY A 98 -3.29 -4.68 3.08
C GLY A 98 -3.14 -5.94 3.92
N PHE A 99 -1.91 -6.41 4.15
CA PHE A 99 -1.63 -7.56 5.01
C PHE A 99 -2.13 -7.35 6.45
N LEU A 100 -1.90 -6.17 7.04
CA LEU A 100 -2.36 -5.85 8.38
C LEU A 100 -3.89 -5.86 8.48
N LEU A 101 -4.58 -5.25 7.52
CA LEU A 101 -6.04 -5.21 7.49
C LEU A 101 -6.64 -6.60 7.27
N GLN A 102 -6.10 -7.39 6.33
CA GLN A 102 -6.54 -8.77 6.09
C GLN A 102 -6.33 -9.64 7.32
N SER A 103 -5.21 -9.45 8.03
CA SER A 103 -4.92 -10.17 9.26
C SER A 103 -5.87 -9.77 10.38
N PHE A 104 -6.14 -8.48 10.56
CA PHE A 104 -7.04 -7.97 11.59
C PHE A 104 -8.48 -8.43 11.37
N PHE A 105 -9.01 -8.30 10.15
CA PHE A 105 -10.36 -8.71 9.83
C PHE A 105 -10.51 -10.22 9.58
N GLN A 106 -9.40 -10.97 9.57
CA GLN A 106 -9.34 -12.39 9.21
C GLN A 106 -10.07 -12.67 7.89
N ASN A 107 -9.97 -11.73 6.96
CA ASN A 107 -10.69 -11.75 5.69
C ASN A 107 -9.78 -11.28 4.55
N PRO A 108 -9.52 -12.12 3.53
CA PRO A 108 -8.65 -11.76 2.42
C PRO A 108 -9.20 -10.63 1.52
N ILE A 109 -10.48 -10.30 1.64
CA ILE A 109 -11.10 -9.19 0.89
C ILE A 109 -10.85 -7.84 1.58
N ALA A 110 -10.57 -7.82 2.88
CA ALA A 110 -10.34 -6.59 3.63
C ALA A 110 -9.06 -5.89 3.15
N GLY A 111 -9.22 -4.76 2.51
CA GLY A 111 -8.13 -3.92 2.02
C GLY A 111 -8.43 -2.44 2.23
N PRO A 112 -7.43 -1.56 2.09
CA PRO A 112 -7.60 -0.11 2.32
C PRO A 112 -8.71 0.52 1.46
N TYR A 113 -8.89 0.04 0.24
CA TYR A 113 -9.93 0.52 -0.66
C TYR A 113 -11.33 0.04 -0.27
N VAL A 114 -11.43 -1.21 0.20
CA VAL A 114 -12.71 -1.85 0.54
C VAL A 114 -13.33 -1.24 1.79
N LEU A 115 -12.51 -0.81 2.75
CA LEU A 115 -12.96 -0.25 4.03
C LEU A 115 -13.39 1.22 3.97
N GLY A 116 -13.58 1.78 2.78
CA GLY A 116 -14.04 3.15 2.60
C GLY A 116 -13.00 4.24 2.91
N ILE A 117 -11.78 3.87 3.26
CA ILE A 117 -10.69 4.79 3.61
C ILE A 117 -10.38 5.73 2.43
N SER A 118 -10.29 5.19 1.22
CA SER A 118 -10.06 5.97 -0.01
C SER A 118 -11.23 6.90 -0.34
N SER A 119 -12.47 6.44 -0.15
CA SER A 119 -13.67 7.25 -0.38
C SER A 119 -13.75 8.41 0.62
N GLY A 120 -13.40 8.17 1.89
CA GLY A 120 -13.29 9.21 2.90
C GLY A 120 -12.21 10.24 2.57
N ALA A 121 -11.05 9.80 2.10
CA ALA A 121 -9.99 10.68 1.61
C ALA A 121 -10.49 11.56 0.46
N LYS A 122 -11.13 10.95 -0.55
CA LYS A 122 -11.68 11.67 -1.71
C LYS A 122 -12.75 12.67 -1.31
N LEU A 123 -13.61 12.34 -0.35
CA LEU A 123 -14.64 13.24 0.15
C LEU A 123 -14.03 14.52 0.74
N VAL A 124 -13.08 14.39 1.67
CA VAL A 124 -12.49 15.57 2.33
C VAL A 124 -11.67 16.40 1.35
N VAL A 125 -10.97 15.76 0.40
CA VAL A 125 -10.26 16.48 -0.67
C VAL A 125 -11.24 17.21 -1.58
N ALA A 126 -12.36 16.58 -1.97
CA ALA A 126 -13.40 17.24 -2.76
C ALA A 126 -13.96 18.49 -2.06
N LEU A 127 -14.31 18.35 -0.78
CA LEU A 127 -14.77 19.48 0.03
C LEU A 127 -13.69 20.58 0.13
N THR A 128 -12.43 20.19 0.32
CA THR A 128 -11.31 21.14 0.38
C THR A 128 -11.16 21.89 -0.95
N MET A 129 -11.22 21.20 -2.08
CA MET A 129 -11.14 21.82 -3.40
C MET A 129 -12.32 22.77 -3.64
N ILE A 130 -13.55 22.31 -3.42
CA ILE A 130 -14.76 23.10 -3.68
C ILE A 130 -14.77 24.35 -2.80
N PHE A 131 -14.60 24.21 -1.48
CA PHE A 131 -14.76 25.35 -0.56
C PHE A 131 -13.57 26.31 -0.51
N LEU A 132 -12.34 25.85 -0.69
CA LEU A 132 -11.15 26.71 -0.60
C LEU A 132 -10.80 27.34 -1.95
N LEU A 133 -10.91 26.60 -3.06
CA LEU A 133 -10.62 27.15 -4.38
C LEU A 133 -11.68 28.18 -4.79
N GLU A 134 -12.96 27.97 -4.44
CA GLU A 134 -14.02 28.97 -4.65
C GLU A 134 -13.70 30.30 -3.95
N LYS A 135 -13.05 30.27 -2.80
CA LYS A 135 -12.58 31.47 -2.09
C LYS A 135 -11.24 32.01 -2.62
N GLY A 136 -10.72 31.48 -3.71
CA GLY A 136 -9.44 31.89 -4.29
C GLY A 136 -8.22 31.44 -3.49
N ILE A 137 -8.39 30.51 -2.54
CA ILE A 137 -7.29 29.98 -1.72
C ILE A 137 -6.67 28.79 -2.44
N MET A 138 -5.44 28.98 -2.92
CA MET A 138 -4.67 27.88 -3.50
C MET A 138 -4.18 26.90 -2.43
N VAL A 139 -4.63 25.65 -2.51
CA VAL A 139 -4.22 24.59 -1.59
C VAL A 139 -2.91 23.96 -2.08
N SER A 140 -1.89 23.94 -1.23
CA SER A 140 -0.62 23.31 -1.55
C SER A 140 -0.76 21.79 -1.63
N SER A 141 0.17 21.11 -2.31
CA SER A 141 0.22 19.64 -2.39
C SER A 141 0.21 19.00 -0.99
N LEU A 142 0.93 19.57 -0.03
CA LEU A 142 0.93 19.11 1.36
C LEU A 142 -0.47 19.26 2.00
N GLY A 143 -1.16 20.38 1.74
CA GLY A 143 -2.53 20.61 2.21
C GLY A 143 -3.49 19.53 1.71
N MET A 144 -3.37 19.11 0.44
CA MET A 144 -4.16 18.01 -0.11
C MET A 144 -3.85 16.66 0.54
N VAL A 145 -2.59 16.39 0.85
CA VAL A 145 -2.18 15.18 1.59
C VAL A 145 -2.79 15.17 2.99
N VAL A 146 -2.74 16.29 3.71
CA VAL A 146 -3.34 16.42 5.05
C VAL A 146 -4.87 16.25 4.98
N ALA A 147 -5.53 16.85 4.00
CA ALA A 147 -6.97 16.70 3.78
C ALA A 147 -7.35 15.23 3.50
N ALA A 148 -6.61 14.56 2.62
CA ALA A 148 -6.81 13.14 2.32
C ALA A 148 -6.60 12.26 3.56
N PHE A 149 -5.57 12.52 4.33
CA PHE A 149 -5.27 11.79 5.57
C PHE A 149 -6.37 12.00 6.62
N ALA A 150 -6.84 13.22 6.80
CA ALA A 150 -7.95 13.53 7.70
C ALA A 150 -9.23 12.79 7.28
N GLY A 151 -9.56 12.78 5.98
CA GLY A 151 -10.69 12.03 5.44
C GLY A 151 -10.59 10.52 5.65
N SER A 152 -9.40 9.98 5.45
CA SER A 152 -9.10 8.57 5.74
C SER A 152 -9.31 8.22 7.21
N LEU A 153 -8.81 9.08 8.12
CA LEU A 153 -8.99 8.90 9.57
C LEU A 153 -10.45 9.00 9.98
N LEU A 154 -11.21 9.92 9.41
CA LEU A 154 -12.65 10.04 9.68
C LEU A 154 -13.40 8.76 9.26
N ALA A 155 -13.19 8.28 8.04
CA ALA A 155 -13.82 7.05 7.56
C ALA A 155 -13.44 5.84 8.45
N MET A 156 -12.15 5.67 8.74
CA MET A 156 -11.70 4.59 9.62
C MET A 156 -12.20 4.76 11.05
N GLY A 157 -12.28 5.98 11.56
CA GLY A 157 -12.85 6.31 12.86
C GLY A 157 -14.30 5.85 13.00
N PHE A 158 -15.13 6.03 11.96
CA PHE A 158 -16.49 5.49 11.93
C PHE A 158 -16.52 3.96 11.99
N VAL A 159 -15.66 3.28 11.24
CA VAL A 159 -15.55 1.81 11.31
C VAL A 159 -15.17 1.36 12.71
N LEU A 160 -14.20 2.03 13.35
CA LEU A 160 -13.78 1.74 14.72
C LEU A 160 -14.89 2.00 15.73
N LEU A 161 -15.65 3.08 15.60
CA LEU A 161 -16.80 3.36 16.48
C LEU A 161 -17.87 2.26 16.38
N ILE A 162 -18.13 1.75 15.18
CA ILE A 162 -19.05 0.63 14.98
C ILE A 162 -18.49 -0.65 15.59
N SER A 163 -17.18 -0.85 15.56
CA SER A 163 -16.54 -2.05 16.11
C SER A 163 -16.77 -2.24 17.61
N PHE A 164 -17.01 -1.17 18.37
CA PHE A 164 -17.38 -1.27 19.77
C PHE A 164 -18.76 -1.90 20.02
N ARG A 165 -19.60 -1.92 18.99
CA ARG A 165 -20.97 -2.48 19.06
C ARG A 165 -21.12 -3.80 18.31
N VAL A 166 -20.20 -4.10 17.40
CA VAL A 166 -20.26 -5.22 16.46
C VAL A 166 -19.03 -6.10 16.66
N SER A 167 -19.24 -7.30 17.17
CA SER A 167 -18.16 -8.29 17.39
C SER A 167 -17.88 -9.16 16.13
N ASN A 168 -18.73 -9.09 15.11
CA ASN A 168 -18.56 -9.89 13.90
C ASN A 168 -17.67 -9.15 12.88
N MET A 169 -16.47 -9.68 12.64
CA MET A 169 -15.49 -9.08 11.73
C MET A 169 -15.99 -8.94 10.29
N SER A 170 -16.77 -9.91 9.80
CA SER A 170 -17.35 -9.83 8.44
C SER A 170 -18.36 -8.69 8.33
N LEU A 171 -19.15 -8.46 9.37
CA LEU A 171 -20.10 -7.34 9.41
C LEU A 171 -19.38 -5.99 9.47
N LEU A 172 -18.23 -5.89 10.16
CA LEU A 172 -17.39 -4.68 10.16
C LEU A 172 -16.85 -4.35 8.77
N VAL A 173 -16.46 -5.35 7.99
CA VAL A 173 -16.05 -5.13 6.59
C VAL A 173 -17.21 -4.56 5.77
N VAL A 174 -18.41 -5.13 5.93
CA VAL A 174 -19.62 -4.61 5.26
C VAL A 174 -19.91 -3.17 5.67
N CYS A 175 -19.79 -2.83 6.96
CA CYS A 175 -19.94 -1.46 7.44
C CYS A 175 -18.92 -0.51 6.79
N GLY A 176 -17.67 -0.95 6.64
CA GLY A 176 -16.64 -0.16 5.93
C GLY A 176 -17.01 0.12 4.47
N ILE A 177 -17.53 -0.89 3.76
CA ILE A 177 -18.04 -0.74 2.40
C ILE A 177 -19.19 0.27 2.35
N LEU A 178 -20.14 0.18 3.26
CA LEU A 178 -21.28 1.11 3.34
C LEU A 178 -20.83 2.54 3.61
N ILE A 179 -19.87 2.74 4.52
CA ILE A 179 -19.26 4.06 4.78
C ILE A 179 -18.60 4.58 3.49
N GLY A 180 -17.91 3.73 2.75
CA GLY A 180 -17.34 4.09 1.46
C GLY A 180 -18.38 4.57 0.45
N TYR A 181 -19.52 3.90 0.34
CA TYR A 181 -20.62 4.32 -0.52
C TYR A 181 -21.27 5.64 -0.06
N ILE A 182 -21.43 5.84 1.24
CA ILE A 182 -21.93 7.09 1.80
C ILE A 182 -20.98 8.25 1.45
N CYS A 183 -19.67 8.08 1.68
CA CYS A 183 -18.68 9.09 1.32
C CYS A 183 -18.69 9.39 -0.19
N SER A 184 -18.81 8.37 -1.03
CA SER A 184 -18.88 8.56 -2.48
C SER A 184 -20.16 9.31 -2.89
N ALA A 185 -21.32 8.93 -2.35
CA ALA A 185 -22.58 9.60 -2.64
C ALA A 185 -22.56 11.09 -2.23
N ILE A 186 -21.98 11.41 -1.07
CA ILE A 186 -21.81 12.80 -0.63
C ILE A 186 -20.84 13.53 -1.56
N THR A 187 -19.75 12.89 -1.99
CA THR A 187 -18.80 13.48 -2.94
C THR A 187 -19.49 13.80 -4.26
N ASP A 188 -20.23 12.86 -4.82
CA ASP A 188 -20.92 13.01 -6.10
C ASP A 188 -22.01 14.11 -6.01
N PHE A 189 -22.70 14.18 -4.88
CA PHE A 189 -23.65 15.27 -4.61
C PHE A 189 -22.95 16.64 -4.59
N CYS A 190 -21.85 16.78 -3.85
CA CYS A 190 -21.11 18.05 -3.78
C CYS A 190 -20.54 18.45 -5.15
N VAL A 191 -20.04 17.48 -5.92
CA VAL A 191 -19.49 17.71 -7.27
C VAL A 191 -20.55 18.21 -8.24
N THR A 192 -21.81 17.84 -8.06
CA THR A 192 -22.92 18.32 -8.93
C THR A 192 -23.11 19.84 -8.88
N PHE A 193 -22.71 20.48 -7.79
CA PHE A 193 -22.81 21.93 -7.59
C PHE A 193 -21.46 22.66 -7.73
N ALA A 194 -20.40 21.94 -8.08
CA ALA A 194 -19.07 22.50 -8.20
C ALA A 194 -18.82 23.05 -9.62
N ASP A 195 -17.91 24.01 -9.74
CA ASP A 195 -17.43 24.50 -11.02
C ASP A 195 -16.70 23.40 -11.81
N ASP A 196 -16.80 23.46 -13.15
CA ASP A 196 -16.17 22.48 -14.06
C ASP A 196 -14.67 22.30 -13.79
N SER A 197 -13.97 23.38 -13.44
CA SER A 197 -12.54 23.34 -13.11
C SER A 197 -12.26 22.49 -11.87
N ASN A 198 -13.12 22.55 -10.86
CA ASN A 198 -13.01 21.78 -9.62
C ASN A 198 -13.30 20.29 -9.88
N ILE A 199 -14.26 20.00 -10.76
CA ILE A 199 -14.59 18.63 -11.19
C ILE A 199 -13.38 17.99 -11.88
N VAL A 200 -12.78 18.69 -12.84
CA VAL A 200 -11.58 18.20 -13.56
C VAL A 200 -10.40 18.01 -12.61
N ASN A 201 -10.15 18.94 -11.70
CA ASN A 201 -9.08 18.86 -10.72
C ASN A 201 -9.26 17.67 -9.77
N LEU A 202 -10.48 17.47 -9.26
CA LEU A 202 -10.81 16.33 -8.40
C LEU A 202 -10.68 15.00 -9.15
N HIS A 203 -11.12 14.94 -10.40
CA HIS A 203 -10.97 13.76 -11.24
C HIS A 203 -9.50 13.41 -11.42
N ASN A 204 -8.67 14.37 -11.84
CA ASN A 204 -7.23 14.19 -12.03
C ASN A 204 -6.54 13.76 -10.73
N TRP A 205 -6.92 14.38 -9.60
CA TRP A 205 -6.39 13.99 -8.30
C TRP A 205 -6.78 12.55 -7.93
N SER A 206 -8.02 12.15 -8.17
CA SER A 206 -8.52 10.82 -7.81
C SER A 206 -7.93 9.69 -8.66
N MET A 207 -7.50 9.98 -9.89
CA MET A 207 -6.79 9.02 -10.72
C MET A 207 -5.39 8.69 -10.18
N GLY A 208 -4.82 9.59 -9.40
CA GLY A 208 -3.45 9.49 -8.89
C GLY A 208 -2.39 9.73 -9.95
N SER A 209 -1.26 10.26 -9.55
CA SER A 209 -0.13 10.49 -10.44
C SER A 209 1.19 10.55 -9.66
N PHE A 210 2.22 9.95 -10.22
CA PHE A 210 3.59 10.12 -9.75
C PHE A 210 4.31 11.27 -10.45
N SER A 211 3.60 12.05 -11.32
CA SER A 211 4.20 13.19 -12.02
C SER A 211 4.50 14.30 -11.06
N GLY A 212 5.49 14.83 -10.77
CA GLY A 212 5.76 15.85 -9.72
C GLY A 212 6.37 15.31 -8.45
N MET A 213 6.72 14.01 -8.42
CA MET A 213 7.54 13.46 -7.34
C MET A 213 8.94 14.07 -7.37
N SER A 214 9.39 14.59 -6.23
CA SER A 214 10.72 15.14 -6.01
C SER A 214 11.47 14.32 -4.97
N TRP A 215 12.79 14.51 -4.88
CA TRP A 215 13.62 13.89 -3.84
C TRP A 215 13.21 14.31 -2.42
N GLU A 216 12.62 15.47 -2.27
CA GLU A 216 12.09 15.93 -0.99
C GLU A 216 10.90 15.06 -0.55
N HIS A 217 9.96 14.83 -1.46
CA HIS A 217 8.84 13.91 -1.21
C HIS A 217 9.32 12.49 -0.89
N ILE A 218 10.33 11.99 -1.63
CA ILE A 218 10.91 10.67 -1.39
C ILE A 218 11.52 10.56 0.00
N ARG A 219 12.25 11.57 0.46
CA ARG A 219 12.83 11.56 1.82
C ARG A 219 11.75 11.40 2.90
N ILE A 220 10.67 12.17 2.79
CA ILE A 220 9.55 12.10 3.72
C ILE A 220 8.90 10.71 3.66
N MET A 221 8.64 10.19 2.46
CA MET A 221 8.07 8.85 2.28
C MET A 221 8.95 7.75 2.88
N VAL A 222 10.25 7.78 2.63
CA VAL A 222 11.21 6.80 3.18
C VAL A 222 11.16 6.79 4.71
N ILE A 223 11.11 7.97 5.34
CA ILE A 223 11.04 8.06 6.79
C ILE A 223 9.73 7.47 7.30
N ILE A 224 8.59 7.89 6.76
CA ILE A 224 7.27 7.44 7.22
C ILE A 224 7.11 5.93 6.98
N VAL A 225 7.35 5.47 5.75
CA VAL A 225 7.22 4.06 5.39
C VAL A 225 8.23 3.22 6.15
N GLY A 226 9.48 3.67 6.28
CA GLY A 226 10.53 2.97 7.03
C GLY A 226 10.16 2.77 8.50
N ILE A 227 9.72 3.82 9.18
CA ILE A 227 9.25 3.74 10.57
C ILE A 227 8.07 2.77 10.68
N THR A 228 7.09 2.88 9.78
CA THR A 228 5.91 2.01 9.80
C THR A 228 6.28 0.54 9.59
N VAL A 229 7.18 0.25 8.65
CA VAL A 229 7.66 -1.12 8.40
C VAL A 229 8.40 -1.68 9.61
N VAL A 230 9.29 -0.88 10.24
CA VAL A 230 10.03 -1.29 11.45
C VAL A 230 9.06 -1.61 12.59
N ILE A 231 8.07 -0.75 12.85
CA ILE A 231 7.04 -1.00 13.87
C ILE A 231 6.25 -2.28 13.55
N THR A 232 5.82 -2.45 12.29
CA THR A 232 5.07 -3.65 11.86
C THR A 232 5.91 -4.92 12.05
N PHE A 233 7.19 -4.86 11.74
CA PHE A 233 8.10 -5.99 11.95
C PHE A 233 8.30 -6.32 13.44
N GLY A 234 8.38 -5.29 14.29
CA GLY A 234 8.40 -5.43 15.76
C GLY A 234 7.13 -6.10 16.30
N LEU A 235 5.99 -5.86 15.65
CA LEU A 235 4.69 -6.45 16.00
C LEU A 235 4.41 -7.78 15.28
N ALA A 236 5.35 -8.35 14.54
CA ALA A 236 5.12 -9.56 13.75
C ALA A 236 4.65 -10.76 14.61
N LYS A 237 5.19 -10.93 15.83
CA LYS A 237 4.77 -12.00 16.74
C LYS A 237 3.32 -11.83 17.24
N PRO A 238 2.91 -10.66 17.78
CA PRO A 238 1.52 -10.37 18.11
C PRO A 238 0.57 -10.60 16.94
N ILE A 239 0.92 -10.10 15.74
CA ILE A 239 0.10 -10.24 14.54
C ILE A 239 -0.06 -11.72 14.16
N SER A 240 1.00 -12.52 14.22
CA SER A 240 0.95 -13.96 13.94
C SER A 240 0.08 -14.71 14.97
N ALA A 241 0.14 -14.34 16.26
CA ALA A 241 -0.72 -14.91 17.28
C ALA A 241 -2.19 -14.58 17.02
N TYR A 242 -2.48 -13.35 16.63
CA TYR A 242 -3.84 -12.90 16.30
C TYR A 242 -4.42 -13.62 15.08
N GLN A 243 -3.61 -13.95 14.07
CA GLN A 243 -4.03 -14.75 12.91
C GLN A 243 -4.48 -16.16 13.27
N MET A 244 -4.02 -16.72 14.39
CA MET A 244 -4.47 -18.03 14.90
C MET A 244 -5.83 -17.96 15.62
N GLY A 245 -6.38 -16.75 15.80
CA GLY A 245 -7.65 -16.48 16.43
C GLY A 245 -7.51 -15.63 17.71
N GLU A 246 -8.51 -14.81 17.97
CA GLU A 246 -8.54 -13.88 19.12
C GLU A 246 -8.35 -14.61 20.45
N SER A 247 -9.03 -15.75 20.63
CA SER A 247 -8.92 -16.56 21.86
C SER A 247 -7.50 -17.07 22.07
N TYR A 248 -6.80 -17.45 21.00
CA TYR A 248 -5.41 -17.90 21.08
C TYR A 248 -4.47 -16.74 21.46
N ALA A 249 -4.62 -15.59 20.78
CA ALA A 249 -3.82 -14.41 21.05
C ALA A 249 -3.97 -13.96 22.51
N ARG A 250 -5.21 -13.89 23.02
CA ARG A 250 -5.51 -13.52 24.40
C ARG A 250 -4.87 -14.49 25.43
N ASN A 251 -4.88 -15.79 25.17
CA ASN A 251 -4.24 -16.80 26.02
C ASN A 251 -2.71 -16.71 25.99
N MET A 252 -2.12 -16.19 24.92
CA MET A 252 -0.68 -15.95 24.77
C MET A 252 -0.23 -14.59 25.35
N GLY A 253 -1.14 -13.80 25.90
CA GLY A 253 -0.84 -12.49 26.51
C GLY A 253 -0.67 -11.35 25.49
N VAL A 254 -1.30 -11.48 24.33
CA VAL A 254 -1.34 -10.46 23.24
C VAL A 254 -2.65 -9.69 23.29
#